data_e484fa42cb02ecb057c3fc3f089acdaa
#
_entry.id   e484fa42cb02ecb057c3fc3f089acdaa
#
_cell.length_a   1.000
_cell.length_b   1.000
_cell.length_c   1.000
_cell.angle_alpha   90.00
_cell.angle_beta   90.00
_cell.angle_gamma   90.00
#
_symmetry.space_group_name_H-M   'P 1'
#
loop_
_entity.id
_entity.type
_entity.pdbx_description
1 polymer ?
#
loop_
_entity_poly.entity_id
_entity_poly.type
_entity_poly.pdbx_seq_one_letter_code
_entity_poly.pdbx_strand_id
1 'polypeptide(L)'
;MARNRVKRRTAAREILHRRIYEGRPARLDELEQTRREMALGMKIRQAREEAGLTQQELAAMIGTQPSAISRIEDADYDGHSVSLLARVADALEMRLVIDFERKRPRRSSKAKLG
;
A
#
# COMPACT_ATOMS: atom_id res chain seq x y z
N MET A 1 2.45 23.20 -2.94
CA MET A 1 1.54 22.13 -2.56
C MET A 1 1.93 20.80 -3.17
N ALA A 2 1.95 20.74 -4.49
CA ALA A 2 2.32 19.49 -5.14
C ALA A 2 3.73 19.06 -4.78
N ARG A 3 4.64 19.99 -4.62
CA ARG A 3 5.99 19.68 -4.22
C ARG A 3 6.09 18.98 -2.88
N ASN A 4 5.37 19.50 -1.91
CA ASN A 4 5.41 18.90 -0.58
C ASN A 4 4.84 17.50 -0.58
N ARG A 5 3.80 17.31 -1.37
CA ARG A 5 3.19 16.01 -1.51
C ARG A 5 4.17 15.01 -2.11
N VAL A 6 4.89 15.43 -3.13
CA VAL A 6 5.88 14.56 -3.77
C VAL A 6 6.98 14.20 -2.78
N LYS A 7 7.48 15.17 -2.06
CA LYS A 7 8.55 14.91 -1.09
C LYS A 7 8.10 13.95 -0.01
N ARG A 8 6.90 14.13 0.51
CA ARG A 8 6.40 13.26 1.56
C ARG A 8 6.26 11.83 1.07
N ARG A 9 5.75 11.67 -0.15
CA ARG A 9 5.60 10.33 -0.70
C ARG A 9 6.95 9.63 -0.87
N THR A 10 7.92 10.36 -1.36
CA THR A 10 9.25 9.80 -1.56
C THR A 10 9.87 9.39 -0.23
N ALA A 11 9.77 10.24 0.77
CA ALA A 11 10.31 9.93 2.08
C ALA A 11 9.62 8.72 2.69
N ALA A 12 8.30 8.67 2.60
CA ALA A 12 7.55 7.56 3.17
C ALA A 12 7.91 6.26 2.49
N ARG A 13 8.06 6.30 1.18
CA ARG A 13 8.43 5.14 0.41
C ARG A 13 9.80 4.61 0.79
N GLU A 14 10.75 5.49 0.97
CA GLU A 14 12.09 5.09 1.36
C GLU A 14 12.12 4.51 2.77
N ILE A 15 11.39 5.12 3.66
CA ILE A 15 11.31 4.62 5.02
C ILE A 15 10.68 3.24 5.05
N LEU A 16 9.61 3.08 4.32
CA LEU A 16 8.92 1.81 4.26
C LEU A 16 9.81 0.73 3.67
N HIS A 17 10.50 1.06 2.59
CA HIS A 17 11.40 0.13 1.95
C HIS A 17 12.50 -0.32 2.91
N ARG A 18 13.07 0.63 3.62
CA ARG A 18 14.13 0.34 4.56
C ARG A 18 13.66 -0.58 5.67
N ARG A 19 12.48 -0.31 6.21
CA ARG A 19 11.93 -1.12 7.28
C ARG A 19 11.65 -2.55 6.85
N ILE A 20 11.16 -2.69 5.63
CA ILE A 20 10.70 -4.00 5.16
C ILE A 20 11.86 -4.88 4.74
N TYR A 21 12.81 -4.32 4.02
CA TYR A 21 13.82 -5.15 3.36
C TYR A 21 15.18 -5.17 4.03
N GLU A 22 15.53 -4.12 4.68
CA GLU A 22 16.87 -4.01 5.22
C GLU A 22 17.12 -5.00 6.33
N GLY A 23 18.13 -5.86 6.16
CA GLY A 23 18.55 -6.78 7.21
C GLY A 23 17.60 -7.91 7.51
N ARG A 24 16.64 -8.17 6.65
CA ARG A 24 15.63 -9.18 6.93
C ARG A 24 15.95 -10.50 6.26
N PRO A 25 15.67 -11.60 6.95
CA PRO A 25 15.82 -12.92 6.34
C PRO A 25 14.84 -13.11 5.18
N ALA A 26 15.28 -13.84 4.17
CA ALA A 26 14.46 -14.06 2.99
C ALA A 26 13.18 -14.81 3.30
N ARG A 27 13.23 -15.72 4.26
CA ARG A 27 12.05 -16.54 4.57
C ARG A 27 10.89 -15.74 5.15
N LEU A 28 11.13 -14.49 5.51
CA LEU A 28 10.07 -13.64 6.04
C LEU A 28 9.33 -12.89 4.94
N ASP A 29 9.69 -13.15 3.67
CA ASP A 29 9.07 -12.43 2.57
C ASP A 29 7.55 -12.58 2.53
N GLU A 30 7.07 -13.78 2.83
CA GLU A 30 5.62 -14.02 2.82
C GLU A 30 4.91 -13.23 3.89
N LEU A 31 5.50 -13.19 5.08
CA LEU A 31 4.92 -12.42 6.18
C LEU A 31 4.96 -10.93 5.86
N GLU A 32 6.04 -10.49 5.22
CA GLU A 32 6.14 -9.10 4.84
C GLU A 32 5.12 -8.72 3.79
N GLN A 33 4.84 -9.62 2.87
CA GLN A 33 3.83 -9.37 1.86
C GLN A 33 2.45 -9.21 2.50
N THR A 34 2.11 -10.10 3.42
CA THR A 34 0.86 -9.98 4.15
C THR A 34 0.80 -8.66 4.91
N ARG A 35 1.91 -8.29 5.51
CA ARG A 35 1.98 -7.04 6.25
C ARG A 35 1.78 -5.83 5.35
N ARG A 36 2.30 -5.88 4.13
CA ARG A 36 2.08 -4.80 3.19
C ARG A 36 0.62 -4.67 2.79
N GLU A 37 -0.03 -5.79 2.58
CA GLU A 37 -1.44 -5.77 2.23
C GLU A 37 -2.27 -5.19 3.37
N MET A 38 -1.96 -5.60 4.58
CA MET A 38 -2.60 -5.02 5.76
C MET A 38 -2.32 -3.53 5.84
N ALA A 39 -1.07 -3.17 5.56
CA ALA A 39 -0.69 -1.77 5.66
C ALA A 39 -1.43 -0.89 4.66
N LEU A 40 -1.72 -1.41 3.47
CA LEU A 40 -2.48 -0.65 2.49
C LEU A 40 -3.87 -0.34 3.00
N GLY A 41 -4.59 -1.36 3.47
CA GLY A 41 -5.93 -1.14 4.00
C GLY A 41 -5.94 -0.20 5.18
N MET A 42 -4.98 -0.35 6.07
CA MET A 42 -4.88 0.52 7.23
C MET A 42 -4.57 1.95 6.84
N LYS A 43 -3.73 2.13 5.84
CA LYS A 43 -3.40 3.47 5.36
C LYS A 43 -4.62 4.16 4.78
N ILE A 44 -5.40 3.43 4.01
CA ILE A 44 -6.61 3.99 3.42
C ILE A 44 -7.58 4.36 4.52
N ARG A 45 -7.79 3.46 5.47
CA ARG A 45 -8.71 3.71 6.57
C ARG A 45 -8.26 4.92 7.39
N GLN A 46 -6.98 4.98 7.71
CA GLN A 46 -6.44 6.08 8.49
C GLN A 46 -6.61 7.40 7.76
N ALA A 47 -6.27 7.42 6.47
CA ALA A 47 -6.41 8.65 5.70
C ALA A 47 -7.86 9.08 5.59
N ARG A 48 -8.77 8.11 5.46
CA ARG A 48 -10.19 8.41 5.40
C ARG A 48 -10.66 9.02 6.72
N GLU A 49 -10.26 8.42 7.82
CA GLU A 49 -10.67 8.91 9.13
C GLU A 49 -10.09 10.29 9.43
N GLU A 50 -8.85 10.50 9.01
CA GLU A 50 -8.23 11.81 9.18
C GLU A 50 -8.94 12.88 8.35
N ALA A 51 -9.49 12.48 7.23
CA ALA A 51 -10.28 13.40 6.40
C ALA A 51 -11.70 13.59 6.94
N GLY A 52 -12.07 12.87 7.99
CA GLY A 52 -13.39 12.99 8.58
C GLY A 52 -14.49 12.34 7.76
N LEU A 53 -14.14 11.34 6.96
CA LEU A 53 -15.10 10.71 6.06
C LEU A 53 -15.50 9.33 6.56
N THR A 54 -16.77 9.01 6.40
CA THR A 54 -17.22 7.64 6.57
C THR A 54 -16.93 6.85 5.32
N GLN A 55 -17.01 5.53 5.42
CA GLN A 55 -16.86 4.68 4.24
C GLN A 55 -17.91 5.03 3.19
N GLN A 56 -19.10 5.34 3.64
CA GLN A 56 -20.19 5.71 2.74
C GLN A 56 -19.89 7.02 2.02
N GLU A 57 -19.36 7.98 2.74
CA GLU A 57 -19.05 9.26 2.14
C GLU A 57 -17.94 9.15 1.12
N LEU A 58 -16.90 8.40 1.45
CA LEU A 58 -15.81 8.20 0.51
C LEU A 58 -16.30 7.47 -0.73
N ALA A 59 -17.14 6.45 -0.54
CA ALA A 59 -17.70 5.71 -1.67
C ALA A 59 -18.51 6.62 -2.58
N ALA A 60 -19.29 7.51 -2.00
CA ALA A 60 -20.08 8.43 -2.79
C ALA A 60 -19.21 9.39 -3.59
N MET A 61 -18.11 9.84 -3.01
CA MET A 61 -17.20 10.76 -3.69
C MET A 61 -16.60 10.16 -4.94
N ILE A 62 -16.34 8.86 -4.93
CA ILE A 62 -15.67 8.23 -6.06
C ILE A 62 -16.61 7.38 -6.90
N GLY A 63 -17.90 7.41 -6.60
CA GLY A 63 -18.89 6.71 -7.40
C GLY A 63 -18.86 5.19 -7.25
N THR A 64 -18.68 4.72 -6.04
CA THR A 64 -18.67 3.29 -5.78
C THR A 64 -19.54 2.97 -4.57
N GLN A 65 -19.57 1.72 -4.17
CA GLN A 65 -20.38 1.27 -3.05
C GLN A 65 -19.57 1.26 -1.76
N PRO A 66 -20.22 1.51 -0.62
CA PRO A 66 -19.51 1.42 0.67
C PRO A 66 -18.83 0.07 0.87
N SER A 67 -19.44 -0.99 0.37
CA SER A 67 -18.83 -2.31 0.50
C SER A 67 -17.49 -2.41 -0.20
N ALA A 68 -17.31 -1.66 -1.29
CA ALA A 68 -16.02 -1.64 -1.98
C ALA A 68 -14.96 -1.00 -1.10
N ILE A 69 -15.32 0.09 -0.43
CA ILE A 69 -14.38 0.74 0.49
C ILE A 69 -14.06 -0.18 1.66
N SER A 70 -15.09 -0.81 2.21
CA SER A 70 -14.88 -1.74 3.30
C SER A 70 -13.91 -2.85 2.93
N ARG A 71 -14.03 -3.36 1.70
CA ARG A 71 -13.16 -4.45 1.25
C ARG A 71 -11.71 -4.01 1.12
N ILE A 72 -11.48 -2.83 0.56
CA ILE A 72 -10.09 -2.40 0.41
C ILE A 72 -9.43 -2.05 1.73
N GLU A 73 -10.23 -1.77 2.75
CA GLU A 73 -9.71 -1.56 4.09
C GLU A 73 -9.54 -2.86 4.85
N ASP A 74 -10.04 -3.94 4.31
CA ASP A 74 -9.99 -5.25 4.94
C ASP A 74 -8.65 -5.92 4.61
N ALA A 75 -7.94 -6.35 5.64
CA ALA A 75 -6.64 -6.95 5.47
C ALA A 75 -6.68 -8.26 4.69
N ASP A 76 -7.82 -8.94 4.74
CA ASP A 76 -7.94 -10.24 4.07
C ASP A 76 -8.31 -10.13 2.61
N TYR A 77 -8.66 -8.95 2.14
CA TYR A 77 -9.08 -8.78 0.77
C TYR A 77 -7.89 -8.45 -0.12
N ASP A 78 -7.71 -9.21 -1.17
CA ASP A 78 -6.59 -9.02 -2.06
C ASP A 78 -6.97 -8.74 -3.51
N GLY A 79 -8.24 -8.53 -3.79
CA GLY A 79 -8.71 -8.29 -5.14
C GLY A 79 -8.83 -6.83 -5.50
N HIS A 80 -7.82 -6.05 -5.18
CA HIS A 80 -7.88 -4.61 -5.41
C HIS A 80 -7.73 -4.24 -6.87
N SER A 81 -8.60 -3.37 -7.34
CA SER A 81 -8.48 -2.78 -8.67
C SER A 81 -7.58 -1.55 -8.58
N VAL A 82 -6.60 -1.47 -9.47
CA VAL A 82 -5.72 -0.31 -9.51
C VAL A 82 -6.53 0.95 -9.77
N SER A 83 -7.52 0.85 -10.65
CA SER A 83 -8.37 2.00 -10.95
C SER A 83 -9.11 2.49 -9.72
N LEU A 84 -9.65 1.57 -8.94
CA LEU A 84 -10.36 1.95 -7.72
C LEU A 84 -9.41 2.56 -6.70
N LEU A 85 -8.25 1.95 -6.54
CA LEU A 85 -7.26 2.47 -5.59
C LEU A 85 -6.82 3.88 -5.98
N ALA A 86 -6.66 4.12 -7.28
CA ALA A 86 -6.26 5.44 -7.75
C ALA A 86 -7.34 6.48 -7.43
N ARG A 87 -8.60 6.11 -7.60
CA ARG A 87 -9.69 7.02 -7.29
C ARG A 87 -9.79 7.31 -5.80
N VAL A 88 -9.57 6.28 -4.99
CA VAL A 88 -9.56 6.46 -3.54
C VAL A 88 -8.43 7.40 -3.14
N ALA A 89 -7.25 7.18 -3.70
CA ALA A 89 -6.11 8.03 -3.38
C ALA A 89 -6.40 9.47 -3.76
N ASP A 90 -6.95 9.67 -4.94
CA ASP A 90 -7.24 11.02 -5.42
C ASP A 90 -8.24 11.72 -4.51
N ALA A 91 -9.28 11.02 -4.10
CA ALA A 91 -10.29 11.58 -3.21
C ALA A 91 -9.71 11.96 -1.85
N LEU A 92 -8.70 11.24 -1.40
CA LEU A 92 -8.05 11.51 -0.13
C LEU A 92 -6.82 12.40 -0.27
N GLU A 93 -6.66 13.02 -1.44
CA GLU A 93 -5.54 13.90 -1.73
C GLU A 93 -4.20 13.20 -1.59
N MET A 94 -4.18 11.95 -2.01
CA MET A 94 -2.97 11.15 -2.02
C MET A 94 -2.70 10.71 -3.45
N ARG A 95 -1.58 10.11 -3.67
CA ARG A 95 -1.24 9.55 -4.96
C ARG A 95 -0.92 8.08 -4.78
N LEU A 96 -1.51 7.27 -5.63
CA LEU A 96 -1.19 5.86 -5.64
C LEU A 96 0.18 5.66 -6.29
N VAL A 97 1.05 4.97 -5.58
CA VAL A 97 2.38 4.66 -6.10
C VAL A 97 2.51 3.16 -6.20
N ILE A 98 2.83 2.67 -7.38
CA ILE A 98 3.02 1.25 -7.63
C ILE A 98 4.43 1.07 -8.16
N ASP A 99 5.12 0.09 -7.62
CA ASP A 99 6.49 -0.11 -7.98
C ASP A 99 6.79 -1.59 -8.06
N PHE A 100 7.76 -1.93 -8.87
CA PHE A 100 8.27 -3.28 -8.95
C PHE A 100 9.69 -3.29 -8.42
N GLU A 101 9.96 -4.26 -7.57
CA GLU A 101 11.29 -4.41 -7.05
C GLU A 101 11.87 -5.74 -7.49
N ARG A 102 13.17 -5.72 -7.75
CA ARG A 102 13.85 -6.94 -8.10
C ARG A 102 13.92 -7.84 -6.87
N LYS A 103 13.57 -9.09 -7.07
CA LYS A 103 13.64 -10.04 -5.96
C LYS A 103 15.06 -10.19 -5.49
N ARG A 104 15.21 -10.41 -4.19
CA ARG A 104 16.50 -10.76 -3.65
C ARG A 104 16.94 -12.11 -4.19
N PRO A 105 18.21 -12.27 -4.49
CA PRO A 105 18.72 -13.58 -4.86
C PRO A 105 18.51 -14.54 -3.71
N ARG A 106 18.10 -15.76 -4.04
CA ARG A 106 17.93 -16.78 -3.02
C ARG A 106 19.28 -17.33 -2.63
N ARG A 107 19.36 -17.77 -1.37
CA ARG A 107 20.58 -18.39 -0.92
C ARG A 107 20.93 -19.61 -1.73
N SER A 108 19.93 -20.40 -2.06
CA SER A 108 20.14 -21.58 -2.87
C SER A 108 20.77 -21.25 -4.20
N SER A 109 20.37 -20.15 -4.79
CA SER A 109 20.96 -19.71 -6.05
C SER A 109 22.42 -19.39 -5.88
N LYS A 110 22.76 -18.75 -4.80
CA LYS A 110 24.16 -18.46 -4.53
C LYS A 110 24.95 -19.71 -4.31
N ALA A 111 24.37 -20.63 -3.58
CA ALA A 111 25.02 -21.89 -3.31
C ALA A 111 25.35 -22.61 -4.61
N LYS A 112 24.46 -22.54 -5.55
CA LYS A 112 24.69 -23.17 -6.83
C LYS A 112 25.84 -22.56 -7.55
N LEU A 113 25.96 -21.28 -7.47
CA LEU A 113 27.03 -20.58 -8.15
C LEU A 113 28.36 -20.81 -7.50
N GLY A 114 28.33 -21.01 -6.22
CA GLY A 114 29.53 -21.32 -5.49
C GLY A 114 29.95 -22.75 -5.66
#